data_33084e02a7b207ff2bde4cde4f8b8670
#
_entry.id   33084e02a7b207ff2bde4cde4f8b8670
#
_cell.length_a   1.000
_cell.length_b   1.000
_cell.length_c   1.000
_cell.angle_alpha   90.00
_cell.angle_beta   90.00
_cell.angle_gamma   90.00
#
_symmetry.space_group_name_H-M   'P 1'
#
loop_
_entity.id
_entity.type
_entity.pdbx_description
1 polymer ?
#
loop_
_entity_poly.entity_id
_entity_poly.type
_entity_poly.pdbx_seq_one_letter_code
_entity_poly.pdbx_strand_id
1 'polypeptide(L)'
;MAHVMDWGVLTTTSTLEGFEGTSFGNPYSFVDGGCANSTGTVYFYAAGMDRSMIDIEADPRVSFALTEASLNNDPRLEQKACVVGPSGDPENPPCARSVMSGSLRKLADDSDEFTMAKAAFFERHASMADWPTDHSWFIGAIDIENIWLIDIYGGAKTLDLDMYYAVTL
;
A
#
# COMPACT_ATOMS: atom_id res chain seq x y z
N MET A 1 6.62 5.91 7.11
CA MET A 1 5.54 6.28 6.16
C MET A 1 4.50 5.14 6.06
N ALA A 2 4.80 3.99 5.52
CA ALA A 2 3.83 2.90 5.35
C ALA A 2 3.07 2.56 6.63
N HIS A 3 3.75 2.45 7.77
CA HIS A 3 3.14 2.06 9.05
C HIS A 3 2.04 3.01 9.57
N VAL A 4 2.06 4.29 9.20
CA VAL A 4 1.09 5.28 9.68
C VAL A 4 -0.03 5.59 8.69
N MET A 5 0.08 5.08 7.45
CA MET A 5 -0.94 5.29 6.41
C MET A 5 -1.94 4.16 6.38
N ASP A 6 -3.20 4.48 6.09
CA ASP A 6 -4.30 3.51 6.07
C ASP A 6 -4.63 3.06 4.64
N TRP A 7 -4.20 3.82 3.62
CA TRP A 7 -4.47 3.54 2.22
C TRP A 7 -3.41 4.14 1.30
N GLY A 8 -3.36 3.63 0.07
CA GLY A 8 -2.52 4.12 -1.02
C GLY A 8 -3.15 3.80 -2.36
N VAL A 9 -2.41 3.99 -3.44
CA VAL A 9 -2.88 3.68 -4.80
C VAL A 9 -2.11 2.47 -5.34
N LEU A 10 -2.83 1.36 -5.52
CA LEU A 10 -2.33 0.17 -6.20
C LEU A 10 -2.50 0.36 -7.70
N THR A 11 -1.43 0.18 -8.45
CA THR A 11 -1.41 0.31 -9.91
C THR A 11 -1.09 -1.03 -10.55
N THR A 12 -1.93 -1.44 -11.49
CA THR A 12 -1.84 -2.69 -12.26
C THR A 12 -1.73 -2.40 -13.75
N THR A 13 -1.44 -3.42 -14.56
CA THR A 13 -1.54 -3.36 -16.01
C THR A 13 -2.96 -3.79 -16.40
N SER A 14 -3.73 -2.88 -16.97
CA SER A 14 -5.13 -3.11 -17.30
C SER A 14 -5.33 -4.22 -18.34
N THR A 15 -6.30 -5.09 -18.06
CA THR A 15 -6.86 -6.06 -19.02
C THR A 15 -8.27 -5.68 -19.46
N LEU A 16 -8.71 -4.45 -19.13
CA LEU A 16 -10.02 -3.94 -19.51
C LEU A 16 -10.10 -3.75 -21.03
N GLU A 17 -11.16 -4.28 -21.65
CA GLU A 17 -11.39 -4.19 -23.09
C GLU A 17 -11.31 -2.74 -23.61
N GLY A 18 -10.45 -2.52 -24.59
CA GLY A 18 -10.17 -1.20 -25.17
C GLY A 18 -9.15 -0.36 -24.38
N PHE A 19 -8.66 -0.85 -23.25
CA PHE A 19 -7.66 -0.18 -22.39
C PHE A 19 -6.54 -1.12 -21.96
N GLU A 20 -6.36 -2.24 -22.67
CA GLU A 20 -5.35 -3.24 -22.36
C GLU A 20 -3.95 -2.64 -22.38
N GLY A 21 -3.15 -3.02 -21.40
CA GLY A 21 -1.77 -2.57 -21.28
C GLY A 21 -1.59 -1.15 -20.72
N THR A 22 -2.68 -0.42 -20.46
CA THR A 22 -2.59 0.88 -19.77
C THR A 22 -2.45 0.70 -18.26
N SER A 23 -1.93 1.72 -17.57
CA SER A 23 -1.87 1.71 -16.10
C SER A 23 -3.27 1.91 -15.53
N PHE A 24 -3.67 1.05 -14.58
CA PHE A 24 -4.93 1.16 -13.85
C PHE A 24 -4.63 1.38 -12.36
N GLY A 25 -4.86 2.61 -11.88
CA GLY A 25 -4.64 3.00 -10.47
C GLY A 25 -5.94 2.95 -9.68
N ASN A 26 -5.95 2.20 -8.58
CA ASN A 26 -7.11 2.02 -7.70
C ASN A 26 -6.71 2.24 -6.23
N PRO A 27 -7.44 3.08 -5.45
CA PRO A 27 -7.20 3.21 -4.02
C PRO A 27 -7.46 1.89 -3.28
N TYR A 28 -6.49 1.49 -2.44
CA TYR A 28 -6.60 0.30 -1.60
C TYR A 28 -6.22 0.62 -0.16
N SER A 29 -7.01 0.12 0.79
CA SER A 29 -6.59 0.00 2.18
C SER A 29 -5.51 -1.06 2.29
N PHE A 30 -4.55 -0.84 3.17
CA PHE A 30 -3.46 -1.78 3.38
C PHE A 30 -3.00 -1.79 4.83
N VAL A 31 -2.20 -2.79 5.18
CA VAL A 31 -1.43 -2.85 6.41
C VAL A 31 -0.01 -3.33 6.09
N ASP A 32 0.93 -3.01 6.97
CA ASP A 32 2.32 -3.49 6.91
C ASP A 32 2.70 -4.37 8.10
N GLY A 33 1.70 -4.82 8.82
CA GLY A 33 1.79 -5.58 10.07
C GLY A 33 0.78 -5.09 11.10
N GLY A 34 0.89 -5.56 12.34
CA GLY A 34 0.06 -5.11 13.45
C GLY A 34 0.38 -3.68 13.88
N CYS A 35 -0.50 -3.04 14.66
CA CYS A 35 -0.33 -1.65 15.10
C CYS A 35 0.95 -1.40 15.92
N ALA A 36 1.53 -2.44 16.53
CA ALA A 36 2.76 -2.36 17.32
C ALA A 36 4.01 -2.85 16.59
N ASN A 37 3.87 -3.46 15.41
CA ASN A 37 4.98 -4.10 14.71
C ASN A 37 4.79 -4.01 13.19
N SER A 38 5.71 -3.35 12.51
CA SER A 38 5.80 -3.37 11.06
C SER A 38 6.62 -4.57 10.58
N THR A 39 6.20 -5.21 9.48
CA THR A 39 6.99 -6.22 8.76
C THR A 39 7.74 -5.61 7.57
N GLY A 40 7.38 -4.39 7.18
CA GLY A 40 7.82 -3.78 5.92
C GLY A 40 7.09 -4.31 4.68
N THR A 41 6.41 -5.45 4.76
CA THR A 41 5.61 -6.01 3.65
C THR A 41 4.26 -5.33 3.58
N VAL A 42 3.81 -4.99 2.38
CA VAL A 42 2.49 -4.39 2.14
C VAL A 42 1.47 -5.50 1.87
N TYR A 43 0.43 -5.56 2.71
CA TYR A 43 -0.65 -6.52 2.61
C TYR A 43 -1.94 -5.85 2.18
N PHE A 44 -2.79 -6.59 1.46
CA PHE A 44 -4.12 -6.18 1.00
C PHE A 44 -5.18 -7.21 1.37
N TYR A 45 -6.35 -6.77 1.82
CA TYR A 45 -7.55 -7.59 1.92
C TYR A 45 -8.41 -7.33 0.68
N ALA A 46 -8.44 -8.28 -0.24
CA ALA A 46 -8.97 -8.09 -1.58
C ALA A 46 -9.94 -9.21 -1.99
N ALA A 47 -10.85 -8.88 -2.90
CA ALA A 47 -11.75 -9.83 -3.52
C ALA A 47 -11.30 -10.13 -4.95
N GLY A 48 -11.34 -11.40 -5.36
CA GLY A 48 -10.92 -11.81 -6.71
C GLY A 48 -11.75 -11.19 -7.85
N MET A 49 -12.96 -10.72 -7.55
CA MET A 49 -13.82 -10.01 -8.51
C MET A 49 -13.44 -8.54 -8.71
N ASP A 50 -12.57 -7.97 -7.88
CA ASP A 50 -12.10 -6.60 -8.06
C ASP A 50 -11.26 -6.46 -9.32
N ARG A 51 -11.41 -5.32 -10.01
CA ARG A 51 -10.75 -5.08 -11.30
C ARG A 51 -9.23 -5.21 -11.22
N SER A 52 -8.61 -4.66 -10.17
CA SER A 52 -7.17 -4.76 -10.00
C SER A 52 -6.72 -6.20 -9.79
N MET A 53 -7.51 -7.03 -9.10
CA MET A 53 -7.18 -8.44 -8.88
C MET A 53 -7.30 -9.28 -10.15
N ILE A 54 -8.27 -8.95 -11.02
CA ILE A 54 -8.40 -9.56 -12.36
C ILE A 54 -7.18 -9.22 -13.23
N ASP A 55 -6.71 -7.97 -13.17
CA ASP A 55 -5.52 -7.53 -13.89
C ASP A 55 -4.28 -8.28 -13.40
N ILE A 56 -4.13 -8.45 -12.07
CA ILE A 56 -3.01 -9.14 -11.41
C ILE A 56 -2.96 -10.63 -11.75
N GLU A 57 -4.09 -11.29 -11.98
CA GLU A 57 -4.11 -12.67 -12.48
C GLU A 57 -3.42 -12.82 -13.85
N ALA A 58 -3.50 -11.79 -14.68
CA ALA A 58 -2.85 -11.77 -15.99
C ALA A 58 -1.38 -11.30 -15.92
N ASP A 59 -1.10 -10.30 -15.08
CA ASP A 59 0.25 -9.76 -14.85
C ASP A 59 0.40 -9.38 -13.36
N PRO A 60 1.13 -10.16 -12.55
CA PRO A 60 1.24 -9.92 -11.11
C PRO A 60 2.07 -8.69 -10.75
N ARG A 61 2.74 -8.05 -11.71
CA ARG A 61 3.54 -6.86 -11.46
C ARG A 61 2.67 -5.68 -11.07
N VAL A 62 3.02 -5.04 -9.97
CA VAL A 62 2.28 -3.92 -9.39
C VAL A 62 3.21 -2.81 -8.97
N SER A 63 2.63 -1.61 -8.82
CA SER A 63 3.24 -0.52 -8.08
C SER A 63 2.24 0.01 -7.06
N PHE A 64 2.72 0.30 -5.85
CA PHE A 64 1.91 0.85 -4.78
C PHE A 64 2.46 2.21 -4.34
N ALA A 65 1.68 3.26 -4.56
CA ALA A 65 2.07 4.63 -4.27
C ALA A 65 1.47 5.12 -2.96
N LEU A 66 2.33 5.74 -2.13
CA LEU A 66 2.01 6.38 -0.87
C LEU A 66 2.43 7.84 -0.89
N THR A 67 1.67 8.70 -0.20
CA THR A 67 2.03 10.11 -0.04
C THR A 67 1.62 10.64 1.34
N GLU A 68 2.52 11.36 2.01
CA GLU A 68 2.20 12.05 3.26
C GLU A 68 1.08 13.09 3.12
N ALA A 69 0.80 13.54 1.90
CA ALA A 69 -0.34 14.42 1.64
C ALA A 69 -1.68 13.78 2.05
N SER A 70 -1.77 12.43 2.07
CA SER A 70 -2.96 11.70 2.55
C SER A 70 -3.17 11.81 4.07
N LEU A 71 -2.11 12.14 4.81
CA LEU A 71 -2.13 12.34 6.27
C LEU A 71 -2.47 13.78 6.67
N ASN A 72 -2.78 14.65 5.71
CA ASN A 72 -3.17 16.03 6.00
C ASN A 72 -4.41 16.04 6.91
N ASN A 73 -4.30 16.72 8.05
CA ASN A 73 -5.29 16.73 9.13
C ASN A 73 -5.45 15.43 9.93
N ASP A 74 -4.53 14.46 9.81
CA ASP A 74 -4.51 13.29 10.66
C ASP A 74 -4.16 13.71 12.10
N PRO A 75 -5.05 13.45 13.09
CA PRO A 75 -4.80 13.84 14.47
C PRO A 75 -3.67 13.05 15.15
N ARG A 76 -3.24 11.93 14.56
CA ARG A 76 -2.13 11.10 15.06
C ARG A 76 -0.77 11.78 14.87
N LEU A 77 -0.69 12.81 14.03
CA LEU A 77 0.56 13.52 13.72
C LEU A 77 0.58 14.91 14.35
N GLU A 78 1.47 15.11 15.33
CA GLU A 78 1.63 16.39 16.03
C GLU A 78 2.34 17.46 15.19
N GLN A 79 3.29 17.06 14.32
CA GLN A 79 4.02 17.98 13.44
C GLN A 79 3.97 17.51 12.00
N LYS A 80 3.57 18.41 11.11
CA LYS A 80 3.46 18.14 9.67
C LYS A 80 4.44 19.00 8.90
N ALA A 81 5.48 18.36 8.35
CA ALA A 81 6.32 19.01 7.34
C ALA A 81 5.56 19.15 6.00
N CYS A 82 4.69 18.18 5.73
CA CYS A 82 3.79 18.19 4.59
C CYS A 82 2.55 19.04 4.89
N VAL A 83 2.36 20.11 4.14
CA VAL A 83 1.19 20.99 4.22
C VAL A 83 0.46 20.96 2.88
N VAL A 84 -0.84 20.64 2.91
CA VAL A 84 -1.71 20.64 1.73
C VAL A 84 -2.85 21.62 1.95
N GLY A 85 -3.08 22.53 0.97
CA GLY A 85 -4.11 23.56 1.05
C GLY A 85 -3.68 24.86 0.38
N PRO A 86 -4.27 26.00 0.78
CA PRO A 86 -3.95 27.29 0.14
C PRO A 86 -2.48 27.74 0.25
N SER A 87 -1.73 27.20 1.23
CA SER A 87 -0.33 27.54 1.49
C SER A 87 0.64 26.39 1.23
N GLY A 88 0.19 25.26 0.69
CA GLY A 88 1.05 24.11 0.42
C GLY A 88 0.46 23.19 -0.66
N ASP A 89 1.33 22.47 -1.33
CA ASP A 89 1.00 21.59 -2.44
C ASP A 89 1.44 20.14 -2.13
N PRO A 90 0.63 19.10 -2.47
CA PRO A 90 0.97 17.71 -2.22
C PRO A 90 2.24 17.23 -2.97
N GLU A 91 2.65 17.94 -4.02
CA GLU A 91 3.91 17.66 -4.74
C GLU A 91 5.14 18.31 -4.10
N ASN A 92 4.98 19.22 -3.14
CA ASN A 92 6.12 19.81 -2.44
C ASN A 92 7.00 18.72 -1.83
N PRO A 93 8.33 18.79 -1.95
CA PRO A 93 9.25 17.78 -1.42
C PRO A 93 9.07 17.43 0.06
N PRO A 94 8.69 18.36 0.97
CA PRO A 94 8.34 18.00 2.34
C PRO A 94 7.12 17.09 2.49
N CYS A 95 6.28 16.91 1.45
CA CYS A 95 5.30 15.86 1.37
C CYS A 95 5.97 14.60 0.81
N ALA A 96 6.48 13.75 1.68
CA ALA A 96 7.16 12.54 1.26
C ALA A 96 6.23 11.66 0.41
N ARG A 97 6.81 11.06 -0.64
CA ARG A 97 6.11 10.13 -1.55
C ARG A 97 6.99 8.93 -1.79
N SER A 98 6.39 7.75 -1.78
CA SER A 98 7.09 6.54 -2.16
C SER A 98 6.27 5.73 -3.17
N VAL A 99 6.98 5.00 -4.03
CA VAL A 99 6.40 3.99 -4.91
C VAL A 99 7.15 2.69 -4.67
N MET A 100 6.44 1.69 -4.19
CA MET A 100 6.92 0.34 -4.00
C MET A 100 6.49 -0.48 -5.21
N SER A 101 7.44 -1.10 -5.90
CA SER A 101 7.16 -1.93 -7.09
C SER A 101 7.62 -3.35 -6.85
N GLY A 102 6.90 -4.31 -7.40
CA GLY A 102 7.16 -5.73 -7.26
C GLY A 102 6.03 -6.57 -7.83
N SER A 103 5.87 -7.77 -7.29
CA SER A 103 4.83 -8.71 -7.72
C SER A 103 3.86 -8.98 -6.56
N LEU A 104 2.56 -8.96 -6.83
CA LEU A 104 1.57 -9.33 -5.82
C LEU A 104 1.37 -10.85 -5.82
N ARG A 105 1.51 -11.46 -4.65
CA ARG A 105 1.20 -12.86 -4.39
C ARG A 105 0.02 -13.01 -3.45
N LYS A 106 -0.77 -14.06 -3.65
CA LYS A 106 -1.82 -14.46 -2.70
C LYS A 106 -1.20 -15.30 -1.59
N LEU A 107 -1.53 -14.99 -0.33
CA LEU A 107 -1.10 -15.80 0.81
C LEU A 107 -1.89 -17.11 0.90
N ALA A 108 -1.22 -18.17 1.35
CA ALA A 108 -1.89 -19.42 1.69
C ALA A 108 -2.74 -19.24 2.96
N ASP A 109 -4.01 -19.64 2.91
CA ASP A 109 -4.99 -19.41 3.98
C ASP A 109 -4.61 -20.08 5.32
N ASP A 110 -3.73 -21.09 5.29
CA ASP A 110 -3.22 -21.85 6.44
C ASP A 110 -1.85 -21.37 6.93
N SER A 111 -1.31 -20.29 6.35
CA SER A 111 0.00 -19.74 6.76
C SER A 111 -0.09 -18.84 7.99
N ASP A 112 1.00 -18.80 8.78
CA ASP A 112 1.15 -17.86 9.89
C ASP A 112 1.12 -16.41 9.40
N GLU A 113 1.68 -16.14 8.21
CA GLU A 113 1.69 -14.83 7.58
C GLU A 113 0.26 -14.36 7.26
N PHE A 114 -0.59 -15.24 6.71
CA PHE A 114 -2.01 -14.94 6.47
C PHE A 114 -2.74 -14.60 7.77
N THR A 115 -2.54 -15.43 8.81
CA THR A 115 -3.19 -15.23 10.10
C THR A 115 -2.80 -13.88 10.72
N MET A 116 -1.51 -13.54 10.70
CA MET A 116 -1.00 -12.26 11.19
C MET A 116 -1.56 -11.08 10.38
N ALA A 117 -1.47 -11.13 9.05
CA ALA A 117 -1.92 -10.04 8.19
C ALA A 117 -3.44 -9.81 8.29
N LYS A 118 -4.24 -10.88 8.39
CA LYS A 118 -5.68 -10.78 8.60
C LYS A 118 -6.04 -10.14 9.94
N ALA A 119 -5.35 -10.52 11.01
CA ALA A 119 -5.53 -9.90 12.31
C ALA A 119 -5.19 -8.40 12.28
N ALA A 120 -4.06 -8.04 11.66
CA ALA A 120 -3.63 -6.65 11.47
C ALA A 120 -4.66 -5.82 10.67
N PHE A 121 -5.28 -6.41 9.64
CA PHE A 121 -6.36 -5.76 8.89
C PHE A 121 -7.54 -5.41 9.77
N PHE A 122 -8.06 -6.37 10.53
CA PHE A 122 -9.26 -6.15 11.35
C PHE A 122 -8.99 -5.32 12.59
N GLU A 123 -7.71 -5.22 13.03
CA GLU A 123 -7.30 -4.26 14.04
C GLU A 123 -7.32 -2.81 13.50
N ARG A 124 -6.79 -2.57 12.31
CA ARG A 124 -6.67 -1.23 11.70
C ARG A 124 -7.93 -0.79 10.96
N HIS A 125 -8.57 -1.72 10.24
CA HIS A 125 -9.73 -1.50 9.39
C HIS A 125 -10.93 -2.32 9.90
N ALA A 126 -11.38 -2.06 11.12
CA ALA A 126 -12.38 -2.87 11.83
C ALA A 126 -13.68 -3.07 11.02
N SER A 127 -14.09 -2.08 10.22
CA SER A 127 -15.30 -2.19 9.36
C SER A 127 -15.18 -3.28 8.28
N MET A 128 -13.98 -3.72 7.93
CA MET A 128 -13.81 -4.79 6.93
C MET A 128 -14.25 -6.15 7.46
N ALA A 129 -14.32 -6.34 8.77
CA ALA A 129 -14.82 -7.58 9.37
C ALA A 129 -16.31 -7.82 9.05
N ASP A 130 -17.05 -6.74 8.76
CA ASP A 130 -18.49 -6.77 8.46
C ASP A 130 -18.78 -6.79 6.95
N TRP A 131 -17.75 -6.87 6.11
CA TRP A 131 -17.94 -6.94 4.67
C TRP A 131 -18.59 -8.26 4.24
N PRO A 132 -19.39 -8.28 3.13
CA PRO A 132 -20.05 -9.47 2.64
C PRO A 132 -19.10 -10.66 2.47
N THR A 133 -19.46 -11.83 2.99
CA THR A 133 -18.59 -13.02 3.01
C THR A 133 -18.54 -13.81 1.71
N ASP A 134 -19.41 -13.48 0.75
CA ASP A 134 -19.58 -14.17 -0.53
C ASP A 134 -18.65 -13.68 -1.65
N HIS A 135 -17.73 -12.77 -1.36
CA HIS A 135 -16.82 -12.17 -2.35
C HIS A 135 -15.48 -12.92 -2.51
N SER A 136 -15.32 -14.09 -1.88
CA SER A 136 -14.08 -14.86 -1.95
C SER A 136 -12.84 -14.06 -1.58
N TRP A 137 -12.87 -13.43 -0.39
CA TRP A 137 -11.79 -12.61 0.12
C TRP A 137 -10.49 -13.39 0.33
N PHE A 138 -9.38 -12.73 0.07
CA PHE A 138 -8.05 -13.25 0.33
C PHE A 138 -7.10 -12.15 0.83
N ILE A 139 -5.96 -12.55 1.38
CA ILE A 139 -4.85 -11.63 1.68
C ILE A 139 -3.83 -11.74 0.56
N GLY A 140 -3.53 -10.60 -0.05
CA GLY A 140 -2.41 -10.44 -0.98
C GLY A 140 -1.23 -9.74 -0.31
N ALA A 141 -0.02 -10.02 -0.75
CA ALA A 141 1.20 -9.35 -0.30
C ALA A 141 2.04 -8.93 -1.51
N ILE A 142 2.71 -7.78 -1.42
CA ILE A 142 3.70 -7.39 -2.44
C ILE A 142 5.07 -7.95 -2.05
N ASP A 143 5.65 -8.77 -2.91
CA ASP A 143 7.07 -9.07 -2.89
C ASP A 143 7.80 -7.87 -3.51
N ILE A 144 8.28 -6.96 -2.63
CA ILE A 144 8.84 -5.67 -3.05
C ILE A 144 10.21 -5.88 -3.68
N GLU A 145 10.39 -5.40 -4.90
CA GLU A 145 11.62 -5.47 -5.68
C GLU A 145 12.33 -4.12 -5.79
N ASN A 146 11.59 -3.02 -5.61
CA ASN A 146 12.11 -1.67 -5.67
C ASN A 146 11.29 -0.70 -4.84
N ILE A 147 11.95 0.24 -4.17
CA ILE A 147 11.29 1.37 -3.47
C ILE A 147 11.93 2.67 -3.96
N TRP A 148 11.13 3.46 -4.67
CA TRP A 148 11.47 4.84 -4.98
C TRP A 148 10.90 5.75 -3.91
N LEU A 149 11.70 6.70 -3.38
CA LEU A 149 11.31 7.64 -2.32
C LEU A 149 11.82 9.04 -2.64
N ILE A 150 10.97 10.03 -2.39
CA ILE A 150 11.37 11.44 -2.21
C ILE A 150 10.74 11.94 -0.92
N ASP A 151 11.54 12.54 -0.03
CA ASP A 151 11.10 12.94 1.30
C ASP A 151 11.53 14.35 1.72
N ILE A 152 12.42 14.99 0.96
CA ILE A 152 12.91 16.34 1.23
C ILE A 152 13.58 16.93 -0.03
N TYR A 153 13.90 18.21 0.02
CA TYR A 153 14.72 18.85 -1.01
C TYR A 153 16.09 18.16 -1.13
N GLY A 154 16.39 17.60 -2.25
CA GLY A 154 17.63 16.83 -2.49
C GLY A 154 17.46 15.69 -3.50
N GLY A 155 16.22 15.49 -3.97
CA GLY A 155 15.90 14.54 -5.02
C GLY A 155 15.42 13.19 -4.50
N ALA A 156 14.96 12.38 -5.43
CA ALA A 156 14.49 11.03 -5.16
C ALA A 156 15.65 10.04 -5.04
N LYS A 157 15.40 8.97 -4.30
CA LYS A 157 16.34 7.85 -4.11
C LYS A 157 15.62 6.54 -4.33
N THR A 158 16.35 5.55 -4.84
CA THR A 158 15.97 4.14 -4.71
C THR A 158 16.57 3.63 -3.40
N LEU A 159 15.72 3.05 -2.56
CA LEU A 159 16.14 2.53 -1.27
C LEU A 159 16.77 1.15 -1.42
N ASP A 160 17.78 0.88 -0.60
CA ASP A 160 18.30 -0.47 -0.41
C ASP A 160 17.29 -1.30 0.38
N LEU A 161 16.93 -2.47 -0.15
CA LEU A 161 15.88 -3.31 0.43
C LEU A 161 16.31 -3.97 1.74
N ASP A 162 17.59 -4.35 1.86
CA ASP A 162 18.10 -4.94 3.10
C ASP A 162 18.04 -3.90 4.23
N MET A 163 18.39 -2.65 3.94
CA MET A 163 18.25 -1.55 4.89
C MET A 163 16.78 -1.25 5.23
N TYR A 164 15.89 -1.33 4.25
CA TYR A 164 14.46 -1.11 4.46
C TYR A 164 13.86 -2.14 5.42
N TYR A 165 14.11 -3.43 5.19
CA TYR A 165 13.59 -4.51 6.03
C TYR A 165 14.31 -4.64 7.39
N ALA A 166 15.48 -4.03 7.55
CA ALA A 166 16.18 -3.99 8.84
C ALA A 166 15.62 -2.94 9.82
N VAL A 167 14.70 -2.07 9.36
CA VAL A 167 14.07 -1.07 10.23
C VAL A 167 13.06 -1.76 11.14
N THR A 168 13.23 -1.58 12.44
CA THR A 168 12.25 -1.99 13.46
C THR A 168 11.51 -0.77 13.98
N LEU A 169 10.17 -0.87 14.08
CA LEU A 169 9.28 0.17 14.61
C LEU A 169 8.73 -0.28 15.96
#